data_30be1191642523591b8bfc0ca3bdb22b
#
_entry.id   30be1191642523591b8bfc0ca3bdb22b
#
_cell.length_a   1.000
_cell.length_b   1.000
_cell.length_c   1.000
_cell.angle_alpha   90.00
_cell.angle_beta   90.00
_cell.angle_gamma   90.00
#
_symmetry.space_group_name_H-M   'P 1'
#
loop_
_entity.id
_entity.type
_entity.pdbx_description
1 polymer ?
#
loop_
_entity_poly.entity_id
_entity_poly.type
_entity_poly.pdbx_seq_one_letter_code
_entity_poly.pdbx_strand_id
1 'polypeptide(L)'
;MTRQPLLPLACLAAALAAPAALALDARFTDKDGDLVADTPAQTIDPPTLVFAYTPVEDPALYGRVWDGFLRHLEKLTGKKTQFFPVQSNAAQIEAMRAGRLHVAGFNTGSVPLAVNCAGFAPFAVMGNEQGLFGYEMEIITYPGSGIKTLADLKGRKLAFTAETSNSGFKAPSALLRNEFKLEAGRDYTAVFSGKHDNSVLGVANKDYDAAAIANEVMHRMLDRGVVKRDQIVTIYKSETFPTTGYGTVYNLKPELAAKVKEAFFSFPWKGTELEKEFSKQGVSKFVPITYQKNWEVVRKVDTAMNVSYTCK
;
A
#
# COMPACT_ATOMS: atom_id res chain seq x y z
N MET A 1 -58.86 9.69 -41.18
CA MET A 1 -57.43 9.96 -41.09
C MET A 1 -57.13 10.65 -39.78
N THR A 2 -56.85 9.87 -38.76
CA THR A 2 -56.57 10.34 -37.38
C THR A 2 -55.08 10.26 -37.13
N ARG A 3 -54.45 11.42 -36.93
CA ARG A 3 -53.02 11.54 -36.55
C ARG A 3 -52.83 11.26 -35.09
N GLN A 4 -52.04 10.25 -34.75
CA GLN A 4 -51.55 10.04 -33.39
C GLN A 4 -50.38 10.99 -33.07
N PRO A 5 -50.30 11.53 -31.83
CA PRO A 5 -49.16 12.34 -31.44
C PRO A 5 -47.98 11.45 -31.02
N LEU A 6 -46.77 11.82 -31.48
CA LEU A 6 -45.50 11.26 -31.07
C LEU A 6 -45.15 11.75 -29.66
N LEU A 7 -44.99 10.82 -28.72
CA LEU A 7 -44.41 11.09 -27.37
C LEU A 7 -42.90 11.29 -27.51
N PRO A 8 -42.30 12.25 -26.80
CA PRO A 8 -40.86 12.41 -26.78
C PRO A 8 -40.19 11.33 -25.94
N LEU A 9 -39.18 10.70 -26.48
CA LEU A 9 -38.29 9.74 -25.80
C LEU A 9 -37.42 10.53 -24.81
N ALA A 10 -37.73 10.45 -23.52
CA ALA A 10 -36.88 10.99 -22.47
C ALA A 10 -35.63 10.10 -22.33
N CYS A 11 -34.47 10.60 -22.78
CA CYS A 11 -33.19 10.00 -22.49
C CYS A 11 -32.93 10.06 -20.98
N LEU A 12 -33.15 8.95 -20.30
CA LEU A 12 -32.70 8.77 -18.93
C LEU A 12 -31.16 8.61 -18.96
N ALA A 13 -30.44 9.69 -18.66
CA ALA A 13 -29.01 9.61 -18.38
C ALA A 13 -28.85 8.84 -17.05
N ALA A 14 -28.54 7.54 -17.16
CA ALA A 14 -28.11 6.75 -16.02
C ALA A 14 -26.75 7.31 -15.57
N ALA A 15 -26.74 8.12 -14.53
CA ALA A 15 -25.54 8.43 -13.79
C ALA A 15 -24.99 7.10 -13.26
N LEU A 16 -23.86 6.65 -13.78
CA LEU A 16 -23.06 5.56 -13.21
C LEU A 16 -22.58 6.02 -11.83
N ALA A 17 -23.38 5.80 -10.81
CA ALA A 17 -22.93 5.96 -9.43
C ALA A 17 -21.78 4.98 -9.21
N ALA A 18 -20.60 5.50 -8.88
CA ALA A 18 -19.49 4.68 -8.39
C ALA A 18 -20.02 3.79 -7.27
N PRO A 19 -19.57 2.52 -7.17
CA PRO A 19 -20.07 1.64 -6.12
C PRO A 19 -19.79 2.31 -4.77
N ALA A 20 -20.82 2.52 -3.97
CA ALA A 20 -20.77 3.18 -2.66
C ALA A 20 -19.72 2.58 -1.70
N ALA A 21 -19.24 1.38 -1.99
CA ALA A 21 -18.21 0.66 -1.25
C ALA A 21 -16.82 1.31 -1.28
N LEU A 22 -16.55 2.20 -2.25
CA LEU A 22 -15.23 2.86 -2.42
C LEU A 22 -15.30 4.38 -2.17
N ALA A 23 -16.43 4.91 -1.73
CA ALA A 23 -16.61 6.33 -1.41
C ALA A 23 -15.92 6.68 -0.09
N LEU A 24 -15.47 7.94 0.05
CA LEU A 24 -14.94 8.46 1.32
C LEU A 24 -15.98 8.31 2.45
N ASP A 25 -15.49 8.11 3.68
CA ASP A 25 -16.33 8.13 4.88
C ASP A 25 -17.10 9.46 4.95
N ALA A 26 -18.38 9.39 5.38
CA ALA A 26 -19.29 10.53 5.44
C ALA A 26 -18.79 11.72 6.32
N ARG A 27 -17.75 11.49 7.12
CA ARG A 27 -17.08 12.54 7.91
C ARG A 27 -16.21 13.47 7.08
N PHE A 28 -15.85 13.08 5.87
CA PHE A 28 -14.96 13.80 4.98
C PHE A 28 -15.73 14.45 3.83
N THR A 29 -15.22 15.55 3.34
CA THR A 29 -15.66 16.19 2.10
C THR A 29 -14.57 16.04 1.05
N ASP A 30 -14.96 16.00 -0.22
CA ASP A 30 -14.10 15.94 -1.40
C ASP A 30 -14.76 16.81 -2.47
N LYS A 31 -14.45 18.11 -2.44
CA LYS A 31 -15.11 19.10 -3.29
C LYS A 31 -14.47 19.22 -4.68
N ASP A 32 -13.18 18.90 -4.76
CA ASP A 32 -12.42 18.98 -6.01
C ASP A 32 -12.36 17.63 -6.75
N GLY A 33 -12.88 16.55 -6.14
CA GLY A 33 -13.01 15.24 -6.78
C GLY A 33 -11.69 14.47 -6.90
N ASP A 34 -10.69 14.80 -6.09
CA ASP A 34 -9.38 14.13 -6.12
C ASP A 34 -9.33 12.82 -5.32
N LEU A 35 -10.46 12.43 -4.72
CA LEU A 35 -10.67 11.24 -3.91
C LEU A 35 -9.92 11.26 -2.56
N VAL A 36 -9.53 12.44 -2.09
CA VAL A 36 -8.87 12.65 -0.80
C VAL A 36 -9.71 13.62 0.04
N ALA A 37 -9.69 13.47 1.35
CA ALA A 37 -10.44 14.36 2.23
C ALA A 37 -9.92 15.81 2.15
N ASP A 38 -10.84 16.75 1.91
CA ASP A 38 -10.54 18.20 2.00
C ASP A 38 -9.98 18.58 3.37
N THR A 39 -9.12 19.59 3.42
CA THR A 39 -8.72 20.18 4.69
C THR A 39 -9.93 20.88 5.35
N PRO A 40 -10.30 20.50 6.60
CA PRO A 40 -11.45 21.08 7.27
C PRO A 40 -11.15 22.49 7.78
N ALA A 41 -12.21 23.24 8.14
CA ALA A 41 -12.04 24.55 8.76
C ALA A 41 -11.28 24.48 10.11
N GLN A 42 -11.45 23.39 10.85
CA GLN A 42 -10.72 23.14 12.10
C GLN A 42 -9.53 22.22 11.86
N THR A 43 -8.34 22.78 11.95
CA THR A 43 -7.07 22.08 11.73
C THR A 43 -6.30 21.84 13.03
N ILE A 44 -5.36 20.91 13.00
CA ILE A 44 -4.49 20.58 14.13
C ILE A 44 -3.06 21.06 13.90
N ASP A 45 -2.39 21.46 14.99
CA ASP A 45 -1.00 21.88 15.00
C ASP A 45 -0.25 21.15 16.16
N PRO A 46 0.00 19.84 16.00
CA PRO A 46 0.55 19.05 17.09
C PRO A 46 1.95 19.51 17.46
N PRO A 47 2.34 19.48 18.76
CA PRO A 47 3.70 19.83 19.20
C PRO A 47 4.73 18.78 18.78
N THR A 48 4.30 17.56 18.53
CA THR A 48 5.12 16.44 18.07
C THR A 48 4.48 15.80 16.84
N LEU A 49 5.22 15.70 15.74
CA LEU A 49 4.83 14.94 14.56
C LEU A 49 5.18 13.46 14.78
N VAL A 50 4.16 12.63 14.87
CA VAL A 50 4.30 11.17 14.95
C VAL A 50 4.30 10.61 13.53
N PHE A 51 5.36 9.85 13.21
CA PHE A 51 5.56 9.20 11.92
C PHE A 51 5.55 7.68 12.07
N ALA A 52 4.88 6.96 11.17
CA ALA A 52 4.93 5.51 11.07
C ALA A 52 5.22 5.05 9.64
N TYR A 53 6.05 4.03 9.51
CA TYR A 53 6.27 3.31 8.27
C TYR A 53 5.49 1.99 8.30
N THR A 54 4.97 1.60 7.15
CA THR A 54 4.16 0.38 7.00
C THR A 54 4.88 -0.88 7.51
N PRO A 55 4.19 -1.80 8.22
CA PRO A 55 4.80 -3.00 8.80
C PRO A 55 4.93 -4.14 7.77
N VAL A 56 5.64 -3.91 6.66
CA VAL A 56 5.91 -4.93 5.63
C VAL A 56 6.94 -5.96 6.07
N GLU A 57 7.78 -5.58 7.03
CA GLU A 57 8.75 -6.39 7.78
C GLU A 57 8.67 -6.05 9.26
N ASP A 58 9.59 -6.56 10.10
CA ASP A 58 9.65 -6.19 11.51
C ASP A 58 9.83 -4.66 11.68
N PRO A 59 8.91 -3.96 12.36
CA PRO A 59 9.00 -2.51 12.55
C PRO A 59 10.25 -2.04 13.29
N ALA A 60 10.88 -2.88 14.09
CA ALA A 60 12.11 -2.57 14.81
C ALA A 60 13.29 -2.26 13.87
N LEU A 61 13.27 -2.82 12.65
CA LEU A 61 14.30 -2.55 11.63
C LEU A 61 14.27 -1.08 11.18
N TYR A 62 13.09 -0.46 11.15
CA TYR A 62 12.88 0.82 10.49
C TYR A 62 13.10 2.04 11.39
N GLY A 63 13.11 1.90 12.71
CA GLY A 63 13.34 3.04 13.60
C GLY A 63 14.63 3.79 13.27
N ARG A 64 15.74 3.06 13.07
CA ARG A 64 17.03 3.64 12.71
C ARG A 64 17.07 4.10 11.23
N VAL A 65 16.42 3.38 10.35
CA VAL A 65 16.39 3.71 8.90
C VAL A 65 15.76 5.09 8.69
N TRP A 66 14.71 5.42 9.44
CA TRP A 66 13.98 6.68 9.33
C TRP A 66 14.53 7.82 10.19
N ASP A 67 15.46 7.56 11.09
CA ASP A 67 15.99 8.57 12.05
C ASP A 67 16.56 9.82 11.34
N GLY A 68 17.34 9.64 10.26
CA GLY A 68 17.85 10.76 9.46
C GLY A 68 16.74 11.61 8.83
N PHE A 69 15.71 10.99 8.31
CA PHE A 69 14.53 11.67 7.77
C PHE A 69 13.77 12.42 8.86
N LEU A 70 13.58 11.83 10.02
CA LEU A 70 12.88 12.47 11.14
C LEU A 70 13.60 13.71 11.63
N ARG A 71 14.93 13.70 11.74
CA ARG A 71 15.71 14.90 12.05
C ARG A 71 15.58 15.98 10.97
N HIS A 72 15.53 15.61 9.70
CA HIS A 72 15.30 16.56 8.60
C HIS A 72 13.90 17.18 8.69
N LEU A 73 12.88 16.36 8.95
CA LEU A 73 11.49 16.79 9.15
C LEU A 73 11.39 17.75 10.36
N GLU A 74 12.06 17.45 11.47
CA GLU A 74 12.12 18.30 12.65
C GLU A 74 12.73 19.68 12.36
N LYS A 75 13.84 19.70 11.62
CA LYS A 75 14.52 20.92 11.20
C LYS A 75 13.62 21.85 10.36
N LEU A 76 12.84 21.29 9.41
CA LEU A 76 12.00 22.09 8.51
C LEU A 76 10.70 22.55 9.17
N THR A 77 10.10 21.69 9.98
CA THR A 77 8.80 21.97 10.59
C THR A 77 8.92 22.75 11.91
N GLY A 78 10.05 22.66 12.60
CA GLY A 78 10.22 23.15 13.97
C GLY A 78 9.46 22.36 15.02
N LYS A 79 8.91 21.20 14.65
CA LYS A 79 8.19 20.28 15.54
C LYS A 79 9.11 19.16 16.00
N LYS A 80 8.93 18.66 17.21
CA LYS A 80 9.52 17.38 17.60
C LYS A 80 9.00 16.26 16.71
N THR A 81 9.81 15.24 16.45
CA THR A 81 9.41 14.08 15.68
C THR A 81 9.53 12.80 16.50
N GLN A 82 8.67 11.83 16.22
CA GLN A 82 8.67 10.54 16.90
C GLN A 82 8.35 9.43 15.90
N PHE A 83 9.20 8.39 15.84
CA PHE A 83 8.88 7.15 15.14
C PHE A 83 7.91 6.32 15.98
N PHE A 84 6.83 5.86 15.35
CA PHE A 84 5.84 4.98 15.97
C PHE A 84 5.87 3.61 15.30
N PRO A 85 6.47 2.59 15.94
CA PRO A 85 6.52 1.24 15.39
C PRO A 85 5.13 0.60 15.48
N VAL A 86 4.54 0.30 14.32
CA VAL A 86 3.23 -0.36 14.22
C VAL A 86 3.41 -1.82 13.85
N GLN A 87 2.57 -2.70 14.42
CA GLN A 87 2.67 -4.14 14.20
C GLN A 87 1.76 -4.66 13.07
N SER A 88 0.75 -3.88 12.67
CA SER A 88 -0.18 -4.23 11.60
C SER A 88 -0.69 -3.01 10.85
N ASN A 89 -1.14 -3.22 9.61
CA ASN A 89 -1.75 -2.17 8.80
C ASN A 89 -3.02 -1.61 9.46
N ALA A 90 -3.82 -2.45 10.09
CA ALA A 90 -5.02 -2.02 10.81
C ALA A 90 -4.67 -1.09 11.98
N ALA A 91 -3.66 -1.45 12.78
CA ALA A 91 -3.19 -0.61 13.88
C ALA A 91 -2.65 0.75 13.40
N GLN A 92 -2.00 0.79 12.23
CA GLN A 92 -1.52 2.03 11.62
C GLN A 92 -2.67 2.95 11.19
N ILE A 93 -3.69 2.40 10.52
CA ILE A 93 -4.89 3.14 10.10
C ILE A 93 -5.64 3.69 11.34
N GLU A 94 -5.84 2.85 12.35
CA GLU A 94 -6.50 3.25 13.59
C GLU A 94 -5.73 4.32 14.38
N ALA A 95 -4.39 4.25 14.39
CA ALA A 95 -3.58 5.29 15.01
C ALA A 95 -3.77 6.66 14.35
N MET A 96 -3.86 6.70 13.00
CA MET A 96 -4.12 7.93 12.25
C MET A 96 -5.57 8.40 12.46
N ARG A 97 -6.56 7.51 12.37
CA ARG A 97 -7.97 7.82 12.62
C ARG A 97 -8.22 8.40 14.01
N ALA A 98 -7.50 7.89 15.00
CA ALA A 98 -7.57 8.36 16.39
C ALA A 98 -6.72 9.62 16.68
N GLY A 99 -6.12 10.26 15.66
CA GLY A 99 -5.30 11.47 15.81
C GLY A 99 -3.96 11.24 16.50
N ARG A 100 -3.48 10.00 16.59
CA ARG A 100 -2.18 9.63 17.21
C ARG A 100 -1.04 9.49 16.21
N LEU A 101 -1.35 9.53 14.91
CA LEU A 101 -0.40 9.43 13.81
C LEU A 101 -0.66 10.57 12.82
N HIS A 102 0.38 11.33 12.47
CA HIS A 102 0.24 12.57 11.69
C HIS A 102 0.85 12.44 10.29
N VAL A 103 1.95 11.71 10.16
CA VAL A 103 2.69 11.49 8.92
C VAL A 103 2.92 9.99 8.78
N ALA A 104 2.66 9.44 7.60
CA ALA A 104 2.78 7.99 7.44
C ALA A 104 3.27 7.58 6.05
N GLY A 105 3.91 6.39 6.00
CA GLY A 105 4.01 5.57 4.81
C GLY A 105 3.07 4.38 4.94
N PHE A 106 2.01 4.31 4.16
CA PHE A 106 1.11 3.15 4.09
C PHE A 106 1.44 2.28 2.89
N ASN A 107 1.43 0.95 3.07
CA ASN A 107 1.62 0.04 1.95
C ASN A 107 0.52 0.21 0.89
N THR A 108 0.82 -0.20 -0.32
CA THR A 108 -0.02 -0.03 -1.52
C THR A 108 -1.49 -0.37 -1.28
N GLY A 109 -1.76 -1.54 -0.70
CA GLY A 109 -3.12 -2.02 -0.50
C GLY A 109 -3.86 -1.38 0.67
N SER A 110 -3.15 -0.78 1.64
CA SER A 110 -3.74 -0.09 2.79
C SER A 110 -4.05 1.38 2.50
N VAL A 111 -3.39 2.00 1.51
CA VAL A 111 -3.62 3.40 1.16
C VAL A 111 -5.11 3.71 0.92
N PRO A 112 -5.87 2.94 0.11
CA PRO A 112 -7.28 3.28 -0.12
C PRO A 112 -8.12 3.29 1.16
N LEU A 113 -7.89 2.33 2.06
CA LEU A 113 -8.60 2.28 3.33
C LEU A 113 -8.16 3.41 4.28
N ALA A 114 -6.87 3.76 4.30
CA ALA A 114 -6.36 4.88 5.08
C ALA A 114 -6.91 6.23 4.58
N VAL A 115 -6.98 6.44 3.26
CA VAL A 115 -7.61 7.62 2.64
C VAL A 115 -9.05 7.72 3.08
N ASN A 116 -9.80 6.63 2.91
CA ASN A 116 -11.23 6.61 3.19
C ASN A 116 -11.57 6.75 4.67
N CYS A 117 -10.86 6.04 5.56
CA CYS A 117 -11.25 5.92 6.96
C CYS A 117 -10.46 6.81 7.92
N ALA A 118 -9.26 7.21 7.57
CA ALA A 118 -8.38 7.99 8.44
C ALA A 118 -8.05 9.39 7.90
N GLY A 119 -8.57 9.75 6.71
CA GLY A 119 -8.24 11.02 6.06
C GLY A 119 -6.76 11.12 5.71
N PHE A 120 -6.16 10.01 5.28
CA PHE A 120 -4.78 10.01 4.79
C PHE A 120 -4.70 10.71 3.44
N ALA A 121 -3.86 11.72 3.32
CA ALA A 121 -3.60 12.48 2.09
C ALA A 121 -2.22 12.10 1.52
N PRO A 122 -2.13 11.07 0.65
CA PRO A 122 -0.85 10.67 0.04
C PRO A 122 -0.41 11.66 -1.02
N PHE A 123 0.88 12.02 -1.01
CA PHE A 123 1.47 12.95 -1.98
C PHE A 123 2.81 12.48 -2.55
N ALA A 124 3.42 11.44 -2.01
CA ALA A 124 4.72 10.94 -2.46
C ALA A 124 4.81 9.42 -2.43
N VAL A 125 5.71 8.89 -3.26
CA VAL A 125 6.26 7.53 -3.22
C VAL A 125 7.77 7.60 -3.29
N MET A 126 8.47 6.52 -2.97
CA MET A 126 9.89 6.40 -3.28
C MET A 126 10.07 6.03 -4.74
N GLY A 127 11.05 6.63 -5.41
CA GLY A 127 11.38 6.39 -6.81
C GLY A 127 12.85 6.68 -7.13
N ASN A 128 13.21 6.56 -8.40
CA ASN A 128 14.56 6.83 -8.89
C ASN A 128 14.72 8.28 -9.41
N GLU A 129 15.90 8.61 -9.90
CA GLU A 129 16.20 9.95 -10.43
C GLU A 129 15.33 10.34 -11.63
N GLN A 130 14.87 9.38 -12.41
CA GLN A 130 13.97 9.58 -13.56
C GLN A 130 12.51 9.73 -13.14
N GLY A 131 12.21 9.62 -11.84
CA GLY A 131 10.84 9.65 -11.32
C GLY A 131 10.08 8.34 -11.51
N LEU A 132 10.75 7.27 -11.88
CA LEU A 132 10.15 5.94 -11.99
C LEU A 132 10.03 5.31 -10.61
N PHE A 133 8.92 4.63 -10.38
CA PHE A 133 8.64 3.91 -9.15
C PHE A 133 7.76 2.69 -9.43
N GLY A 134 7.76 1.76 -8.51
CA GLY A 134 6.89 0.60 -8.57
C GLY A 134 7.56 -0.66 -8.06
N TYR A 135 6.74 -1.67 -7.81
CA TYR A 135 7.16 -3.01 -7.42
C TYR A 135 6.23 -4.05 -8.06
N GLU A 136 6.67 -5.29 -8.08
CA GLU A 136 5.90 -6.41 -8.61
C GLU A 136 5.41 -7.32 -7.47
N MET A 137 4.21 -7.85 -7.61
CA MET A 137 3.79 -9.01 -6.86
C MET A 137 4.49 -10.24 -7.45
N GLU A 138 5.15 -11.02 -6.62
CA GLU A 138 5.67 -12.32 -7.02
C GLU A 138 4.96 -13.44 -6.24
N ILE A 139 4.72 -14.56 -6.94
CA ILE A 139 4.39 -15.82 -6.28
C ILE A 139 5.64 -16.68 -6.32
N ILE A 140 6.10 -17.05 -5.13
CA ILE A 140 7.34 -17.78 -4.91
C ILE A 140 7.09 -19.15 -4.33
N THR A 141 8.02 -20.07 -4.59
CA THR A 141 8.08 -21.42 -4.01
C THR A 141 9.53 -21.79 -3.73
N TYR A 142 9.80 -22.99 -3.22
CA TYR A 142 11.15 -23.51 -2.98
C TYR A 142 11.56 -24.54 -4.05
N PRO A 143 12.86 -24.70 -4.33
CA PRO A 143 13.35 -25.72 -5.26
C PRO A 143 12.93 -27.13 -4.83
N GLY A 144 12.38 -27.89 -5.79
CA GLY A 144 11.90 -29.26 -5.52
C GLY A 144 10.48 -29.35 -4.97
N SER A 145 9.74 -28.24 -4.85
CA SER A 145 8.32 -28.23 -4.45
C SER A 145 7.39 -28.94 -5.45
N GLY A 146 7.82 -29.09 -6.70
CA GLY A 146 6.98 -29.59 -7.79
C GLY A 146 6.04 -28.54 -8.39
N ILE A 147 6.04 -27.30 -7.86
CA ILE A 147 5.21 -26.19 -8.34
C ILE A 147 6.01 -25.40 -9.38
N LYS A 148 5.53 -25.35 -10.62
CA LYS A 148 6.16 -24.63 -11.75
C LYS A 148 5.27 -23.51 -12.31
N THR A 149 3.96 -23.63 -12.14
CA THR A 149 2.95 -22.70 -12.64
C THR A 149 1.91 -22.42 -11.56
N LEU A 150 1.07 -21.39 -11.77
CA LEU A 150 -0.04 -21.08 -10.85
C LEU A 150 -1.09 -22.20 -10.77
N ALA A 151 -1.25 -22.99 -11.83
CA ALA A 151 -2.17 -24.15 -11.82
C ALA A 151 -1.72 -25.26 -10.83
N ASP A 152 -0.41 -25.37 -10.59
CA ASP A 152 0.16 -26.36 -9.66
C ASP A 152 -0.09 -26.01 -8.17
N LEU A 153 -0.67 -24.83 -7.89
CA LEU A 153 -1.09 -24.44 -6.55
C LEU A 153 -2.30 -25.25 -6.04
N LYS A 154 -2.98 -25.98 -6.91
CA LYS A 154 -4.10 -26.84 -6.50
C LYS A 154 -3.65 -27.90 -5.50
N GLY A 155 -4.34 -27.96 -4.35
CA GLY A 155 -4.01 -28.84 -3.24
C GLY A 155 -2.83 -28.40 -2.38
N ARG A 156 -2.24 -27.20 -2.65
CA ARG A 156 -1.06 -26.69 -1.96
C ARG A 156 -1.41 -25.70 -0.85
N LYS A 157 -0.46 -25.46 0.04
CA LYS A 157 -0.52 -24.43 1.06
C LYS A 157 0.10 -23.14 0.53
N LEU A 158 -0.74 -22.14 0.25
CA LEU A 158 -0.32 -20.80 -0.23
C LEU A 158 -0.36 -19.80 0.92
N ALA A 159 0.78 -19.20 1.24
CA ALA A 159 0.87 -18.15 2.23
C ALA A 159 0.54 -16.79 1.62
N PHE A 160 -0.36 -16.09 2.27
CA PHE A 160 -0.63 -14.67 2.11
C PHE A 160 -0.05 -13.89 3.30
N THR A 161 0.08 -12.56 3.17
CA THR A 161 0.61 -11.73 4.26
C THR A 161 -0.49 -11.24 5.19
N ALA A 162 -1.21 -10.18 4.79
CA ALA A 162 -2.34 -9.61 5.52
C ALA A 162 -3.45 -9.27 4.52
N GLU A 163 -4.71 -9.31 4.94
CA GLU A 163 -5.88 -9.06 4.07
C GLU A 163 -5.86 -7.69 3.39
N THR A 164 -5.22 -6.69 3.99
CA THR A 164 -5.05 -5.35 3.42
C THR A 164 -3.89 -5.24 2.43
N SER A 165 -3.03 -6.26 2.33
CA SER A 165 -1.88 -6.22 1.41
C SER A 165 -2.31 -6.35 -0.04
N ASN A 166 -1.79 -5.47 -0.92
CA ASN A 166 -2.02 -5.58 -2.36
C ASN A 166 -1.36 -6.84 -2.93
N SER A 167 -0.03 -6.95 -2.86
CA SER A 167 0.73 -8.08 -3.43
C SER A 167 0.70 -9.35 -2.57
N GLY A 168 0.46 -9.20 -1.27
CA GLY A 168 0.42 -10.35 -0.37
C GLY A 168 -0.94 -10.98 -0.21
N PHE A 169 -2.02 -10.43 -0.79
CA PHE A 169 -3.36 -11.02 -0.70
C PHE A 169 -4.29 -10.61 -1.85
N LYS A 170 -4.57 -9.31 -2.05
CA LYS A 170 -5.66 -8.87 -2.94
C LYS A 170 -5.38 -9.21 -4.40
N ALA A 171 -4.23 -8.78 -4.94
CA ALA A 171 -3.87 -9.02 -6.33
C ALA A 171 -3.69 -10.52 -6.64
N PRO A 172 -2.97 -11.33 -5.85
CA PRO A 172 -2.86 -12.76 -6.13
C PRO A 172 -4.20 -13.49 -5.99
N SER A 173 -5.06 -13.11 -5.05
CA SER A 173 -6.39 -13.72 -4.91
C SER A 173 -7.29 -13.39 -6.11
N ALA A 174 -7.26 -12.14 -6.59
CA ALA A 174 -7.97 -11.73 -7.80
C ALA A 174 -7.48 -12.50 -9.04
N LEU A 175 -6.17 -12.61 -9.21
CA LEU A 175 -5.52 -13.35 -10.28
C LEU A 175 -5.93 -14.83 -10.28
N LEU A 176 -5.74 -15.51 -9.15
CA LEU A 176 -6.03 -16.94 -9.02
C LEU A 176 -7.51 -17.24 -9.29
N ARG A 177 -8.42 -16.43 -8.74
CA ARG A 177 -9.86 -16.60 -8.93
C ARG A 177 -10.30 -16.30 -10.36
N ASN A 178 -9.86 -15.16 -10.92
CA ASN A 178 -10.43 -14.67 -12.17
C ASN A 178 -9.81 -15.36 -13.40
N GLU A 179 -8.51 -15.63 -13.37
CA GLU A 179 -7.80 -16.21 -14.54
C GLU A 179 -7.62 -17.73 -14.42
N PHE A 180 -7.30 -18.23 -13.22
CA PHE A 180 -7.00 -19.65 -13.00
C PHE A 180 -8.18 -20.44 -12.41
N LYS A 181 -9.29 -19.77 -12.02
CA LYS A 181 -10.48 -20.37 -11.39
C LYS A 181 -10.16 -21.15 -10.11
N LEU A 182 -9.09 -20.73 -9.42
CA LEU A 182 -8.64 -21.31 -8.15
C LEU A 182 -9.14 -20.44 -6.99
N GLU A 183 -9.79 -21.08 -6.00
CA GLU A 183 -10.34 -20.41 -4.81
C GLU A 183 -9.76 -20.98 -3.53
N ALA A 184 -9.45 -20.10 -2.59
CA ALA A 184 -9.02 -20.49 -1.25
C ALA A 184 -10.08 -21.36 -0.54
N GLY A 185 -9.63 -22.39 0.16
CA GLY A 185 -10.50 -23.34 0.87
C GLY A 185 -11.13 -24.42 0.00
N ARG A 186 -11.26 -24.18 -1.32
CA ARG A 186 -11.73 -25.19 -2.27
C ARG A 186 -10.58 -25.86 -3.02
N ASP A 187 -9.70 -25.06 -3.61
CA ASP A 187 -8.65 -25.52 -4.51
C ASP A 187 -7.27 -25.50 -3.87
N TYR A 188 -7.02 -24.61 -2.91
CA TYR A 188 -5.77 -24.53 -2.16
C TYR A 188 -6.04 -24.09 -0.72
N THR A 189 -5.10 -24.40 0.18
CA THR A 189 -5.16 -23.95 1.58
C THR A 189 -4.50 -22.60 1.71
N ALA A 190 -5.28 -21.56 2.02
CA ALA A 190 -4.76 -20.23 2.32
C ALA A 190 -4.31 -20.14 3.79
N VAL A 191 -3.11 -19.61 4.03
CA VAL A 191 -2.61 -19.28 5.36
C VAL A 191 -2.12 -17.82 5.39
N PHE A 192 -2.18 -17.17 6.55
CA PHE A 192 -1.72 -15.79 6.70
C PHE A 192 -0.47 -15.73 7.57
N SER A 193 0.65 -15.27 7.00
CA SER A 193 1.95 -15.13 7.68
C SER A 193 2.09 -13.81 8.44
N GLY A 194 1.18 -12.86 8.18
CA GLY A 194 1.16 -11.52 8.75
C GLY A 194 2.02 -10.50 8.00
N LYS A 195 3.22 -10.87 7.53
CA LYS A 195 4.19 -9.98 6.88
C LYS A 195 4.92 -10.67 5.73
N HIS A 196 5.53 -9.88 4.83
CA HIS A 196 6.25 -10.41 3.67
C HIS A 196 7.50 -11.20 4.04
N ASP A 197 8.27 -10.75 5.02
CA ASP A 197 9.46 -11.44 5.52
C ASP A 197 9.11 -12.84 6.05
N ASN A 198 8.05 -12.95 6.83
CA ASN A 198 7.55 -14.25 7.32
C ASN A 198 7.15 -15.18 6.16
N SER A 199 6.50 -14.64 5.11
CA SER A 199 6.13 -15.41 3.93
C SER A 199 7.37 -15.95 3.18
N VAL A 200 8.37 -15.09 2.98
CA VAL A 200 9.63 -15.46 2.31
C VAL A 200 10.39 -16.50 3.13
N LEU A 201 10.54 -16.29 4.44
CA LEU A 201 11.18 -17.25 5.36
C LEU A 201 10.46 -18.58 5.37
N GLY A 202 9.11 -18.57 5.45
CA GLY A 202 8.32 -19.79 5.48
C GLY A 202 8.44 -20.63 4.19
N VAL A 203 8.60 -19.99 3.03
CA VAL A 203 8.93 -20.69 1.78
C VAL A 203 10.35 -21.24 1.81
N ALA A 204 11.33 -20.43 2.21
CA ALA A 204 12.73 -20.85 2.28
C ALA A 204 12.93 -22.05 3.23
N ASN A 205 12.16 -22.08 4.33
CA ASN A 205 12.15 -23.17 5.32
C ASN A 205 11.20 -24.32 4.99
N LYS A 206 10.41 -24.21 3.89
CA LYS A 206 9.41 -25.20 3.44
C LYS A 206 8.21 -25.37 4.39
N ASP A 207 7.88 -24.34 5.18
CA ASP A 207 6.68 -24.31 6.03
C ASP A 207 5.42 -24.08 5.20
N TYR A 208 5.58 -23.38 4.06
CA TYR A 208 4.57 -23.11 3.04
C TYR A 208 5.03 -23.65 1.69
N ASP A 209 4.12 -24.21 0.90
CA ASP A 209 4.44 -24.70 -0.45
C ASP A 209 4.74 -23.54 -1.42
N ALA A 210 4.02 -22.43 -1.25
CA ALA A 210 4.20 -21.19 -2.01
C ALA A 210 3.78 -19.97 -1.16
N ALA A 211 4.16 -18.79 -1.61
CA ALA A 211 3.73 -17.53 -1.01
C ALA A 211 3.59 -16.41 -2.05
N ALA A 212 2.65 -15.50 -1.79
CA ALA A 212 2.51 -14.25 -2.54
C ALA A 212 3.18 -13.11 -1.77
N ILE A 213 4.10 -12.41 -2.43
CA ILE A 213 4.97 -11.42 -1.77
C ILE A 213 5.16 -10.15 -2.61
N ALA A 214 5.70 -9.09 -1.99
CA ALA A 214 6.30 -7.96 -2.68
C ALA A 214 7.76 -8.28 -2.99
N ASN A 215 8.16 -8.21 -4.28
CA ASN A 215 9.49 -8.54 -4.72
C ASN A 215 10.58 -7.70 -4.03
N GLU A 216 10.29 -6.43 -3.76
CA GLU A 216 11.22 -5.52 -3.07
C GLU A 216 11.62 -6.00 -1.68
N VAL A 217 10.67 -6.61 -0.91
CA VAL A 217 10.96 -7.17 0.41
C VAL A 217 11.87 -8.40 0.27
N MET A 218 11.55 -9.30 -0.65
CA MET A 218 12.40 -10.46 -0.92
C MET A 218 13.81 -10.05 -1.33
N HIS A 219 13.95 -9.04 -2.21
CA HIS A 219 15.26 -8.55 -2.64
C HIS A 219 16.06 -7.99 -1.47
N ARG A 220 15.46 -7.19 -0.57
CA ARG A 220 16.14 -6.71 0.64
C ARG A 220 16.59 -7.84 1.56
N MET A 221 15.77 -8.89 1.71
CA MET A 221 16.14 -10.07 2.51
C MET A 221 17.33 -10.84 1.89
N LEU A 222 17.35 -10.97 0.55
CA LEU A 222 18.49 -11.55 -0.18
C LEU A 222 19.76 -10.70 0.01
N ASP A 223 19.65 -9.37 -0.13
CA ASP A 223 20.77 -8.43 0.03
C ASP A 223 21.37 -8.44 1.44
N ARG A 224 20.49 -8.65 2.46
CA ARG A 224 20.92 -8.79 3.87
C ARG A 224 21.38 -10.21 4.22
N GLY A 225 21.31 -11.15 3.29
CA GLY A 225 21.68 -12.55 3.52
C GLY A 225 20.76 -13.31 4.47
N VAL A 226 19.55 -12.80 4.72
CA VAL A 226 18.51 -13.45 5.56
C VAL A 226 18.01 -14.72 4.89
N VAL A 227 17.91 -14.73 3.56
CA VAL A 227 17.61 -15.90 2.73
C VAL A 227 18.61 -15.96 1.59
N LYS A 228 18.82 -17.14 1.00
CA LYS A 228 19.71 -17.34 -0.15
C LYS A 228 18.90 -17.48 -1.43
N ARG A 229 19.47 -17.07 -2.55
CA ARG A 229 18.81 -17.12 -3.86
C ARG A 229 18.42 -18.54 -4.28
N ASP A 230 19.22 -19.53 -3.93
CA ASP A 230 18.98 -20.93 -4.22
C ASP A 230 17.89 -21.59 -3.36
N GLN A 231 17.33 -20.89 -2.36
CA GLN A 231 16.20 -21.37 -1.55
C GLN A 231 14.83 -20.98 -2.15
N ILE A 232 14.79 -20.11 -3.14
CA ILE A 232 13.55 -19.51 -3.63
C ILE A 232 13.49 -19.59 -5.16
N VAL A 233 12.29 -19.95 -5.66
CA VAL A 233 11.95 -19.95 -7.08
C VAL A 233 10.73 -19.07 -7.28
N THR A 234 10.81 -18.08 -8.16
CA THR A 234 9.67 -17.27 -8.58
C THR A 234 8.93 -17.99 -9.71
N ILE A 235 7.64 -18.22 -9.55
CA ILE A 235 6.78 -18.88 -10.55
C ILE A 235 5.84 -17.91 -11.26
N TYR A 236 5.67 -16.69 -10.72
CA TYR A 236 4.85 -15.63 -11.32
C TYR A 236 5.34 -14.25 -10.90
N LYS A 237 5.25 -13.29 -11.84
CA LYS A 237 5.45 -11.85 -11.62
C LYS A 237 4.29 -11.09 -12.22
N SER A 238 3.79 -10.11 -11.48
CA SER A 238 2.74 -9.21 -11.96
C SER A 238 3.31 -8.04 -12.76
N GLU A 239 2.41 -7.25 -13.32
CA GLU A 239 2.71 -5.88 -13.71
C GLU A 239 3.06 -5.03 -12.48
N THR A 240 3.61 -3.82 -12.72
CA THR A 240 4.08 -2.92 -11.67
C THR A 240 2.91 -2.24 -10.94
N PHE A 241 2.96 -2.30 -9.61
CA PHE A 241 2.10 -1.55 -8.71
C PHE A 241 2.82 -0.33 -8.11
N PRO A 242 2.10 0.73 -7.68
CA PRO A 242 2.71 1.79 -6.88
C PRO A 242 3.26 1.23 -5.56
N THR A 243 4.37 1.79 -5.08
CA THR A 243 4.99 1.39 -3.81
C THR A 243 4.22 1.97 -2.61
N THR A 244 4.85 1.98 -1.43
CA THR A 244 4.35 2.67 -0.23
C THR A 244 4.01 4.13 -0.55
N GLY A 245 2.77 4.53 -0.25
CA GLY A 245 2.33 5.92 -0.36
C GLY A 245 2.67 6.70 0.91
N TYR A 246 3.36 7.82 0.77
CA TYR A 246 3.69 8.73 1.88
C TYR A 246 2.79 9.95 1.85
N GLY A 247 2.35 10.36 3.04
CA GLY A 247 1.41 11.47 3.18
C GLY A 247 1.19 11.89 4.62
N THR A 248 0.24 12.80 4.78
CA THR A 248 -0.19 13.32 6.09
C THR A 248 -1.64 12.97 6.38
N VAL A 249 -2.06 13.16 7.60
CA VAL A 249 -3.48 13.27 7.93
C VAL A 249 -4.03 14.58 7.32
N TYR A 250 -5.28 14.56 6.84
CA TYR A 250 -5.94 15.63 6.06
C TYR A 250 -6.10 16.96 6.81
N ASN A 251 -6.16 16.92 8.13
CA ASN A 251 -6.50 18.08 8.96
C ASN A 251 -5.31 18.75 9.64
N LEU A 252 -4.07 18.51 9.18
CA LEU A 252 -2.92 19.34 9.62
C LEU A 252 -3.12 20.78 9.17
N LYS A 253 -2.63 21.74 9.97
CA LYS A 253 -2.51 23.12 9.49
C LYS A 253 -1.85 23.16 8.12
N PRO A 254 -2.40 23.93 7.12
CA PRO A 254 -1.86 23.96 5.75
C PRO A 254 -0.36 24.26 5.68
N GLU A 255 0.12 25.21 6.49
CA GLU A 255 1.53 25.59 6.52
C GLU A 255 2.42 24.45 7.06
N LEU A 256 1.92 23.69 8.03
CA LEU A 256 2.62 22.54 8.57
C LEU A 256 2.62 21.37 7.54
N ALA A 257 1.49 21.11 6.91
CA ALA A 257 1.38 20.10 5.85
C ALA A 257 2.33 20.41 4.66
N ALA A 258 2.43 21.71 4.26
CA ALA A 258 3.36 22.16 3.22
C ALA A 258 4.82 21.90 3.62
N LYS A 259 5.23 22.20 4.86
CA LYS A 259 6.57 21.93 5.36
C LYS A 259 6.88 20.42 5.45
N VAL A 260 5.90 19.60 5.84
CA VAL A 260 6.05 18.13 5.81
C VAL A 260 6.30 17.67 4.37
N LYS A 261 5.50 18.15 3.41
CA LYS A 261 5.67 17.82 1.99
C LYS A 261 7.05 18.27 1.47
N GLU A 262 7.49 19.47 1.82
CA GLU A 262 8.83 20.00 1.51
C GLU A 262 9.92 19.08 2.08
N ALA A 263 9.77 18.59 3.31
CA ALA A 263 10.74 17.68 3.93
C ALA A 263 10.92 16.38 3.15
N PHE A 264 9.87 15.82 2.57
CA PHE A 264 10.00 14.65 1.71
C PHE A 264 10.79 14.96 0.44
N PHE A 265 10.46 16.04 -0.27
CA PHE A 265 11.07 16.33 -1.57
C PHE A 265 12.46 16.98 -1.50
N SER A 266 12.83 17.56 -0.35
CA SER A 266 14.16 18.12 -0.10
C SER A 266 15.09 17.20 0.69
N PHE A 267 14.66 15.97 1.03
CA PHE A 267 15.47 15.08 1.83
C PHE A 267 16.76 14.68 1.12
N PRO A 268 17.93 14.90 1.73
CA PRO A 268 19.21 14.56 1.13
C PRO A 268 19.50 13.06 1.33
N TRP A 269 19.17 12.25 0.34
CA TRP A 269 19.31 10.78 0.41
C TRP A 269 20.73 10.30 0.58
N LYS A 270 21.70 10.95 -0.07
CA LYS A 270 23.09 10.50 -0.13
C LYS A 270 23.73 10.36 1.25
N GLY A 271 24.28 9.19 1.54
CA GLY A 271 24.95 8.85 2.79
C GLY A 271 24.00 8.53 3.96
N THR A 272 22.69 8.46 3.72
CA THR A 272 21.70 8.17 4.77
C THR A 272 21.39 6.68 4.91
N GLU A 273 20.77 6.29 6.04
CA GLU A 273 20.28 4.93 6.23
C GLU A 273 19.14 4.58 5.24
N LEU A 274 18.34 5.57 4.79
CA LEU A 274 17.34 5.37 3.73
C LEU A 274 17.99 4.99 2.40
N GLU A 275 19.08 5.65 2.01
CA GLU A 275 19.82 5.26 0.81
C GLU A 275 20.36 3.83 0.95
N LYS A 276 21.00 3.50 2.07
CA LYS A 276 21.54 2.16 2.31
C LYS A 276 20.50 1.06 2.22
N GLU A 277 19.29 1.32 2.74
CA GLU A 277 18.19 0.34 2.77
C GLU A 277 17.54 0.18 1.41
N PHE A 278 17.32 1.27 0.65
CA PHE A 278 16.43 1.25 -0.52
C PHE A 278 17.15 1.43 -1.87
N SER A 279 18.41 1.90 -1.92
CA SER A 279 19.09 2.18 -3.21
C SER A 279 19.29 0.96 -4.09
N LYS A 280 19.48 -0.22 -3.50
CA LYS A 280 19.63 -1.47 -4.25
C LYS A 280 18.37 -1.85 -5.05
N GLN A 281 17.21 -1.34 -4.67
CA GLN A 281 15.97 -1.44 -5.43
C GLN A 281 15.79 -0.30 -6.44
N GLY A 282 16.86 0.46 -6.71
CA GLY A 282 16.85 1.57 -7.65
C GLY A 282 16.21 2.86 -7.12
N VAL A 283 15.97 2.95 -5.80
CA VAL A 283 15.31 4.11 -5.19
C VAL A 283 16.35 5.11 -4.68
N SER A 284 16.14 6.41 -4.97
CA SER A 284 17.08 7.48 -4.60
C SER A 284 16.41 8.77 -4.13
N LYS A 285 15.09 8.88 -4.23
CA LYS A 285 14.35 10.08 -3.79
C LYS A 285 12.85 9.81 -3.58
N PHE A 286 12.17 10.80 -3.03
CA PHE A 286 10.70 10.84 -3.04
C PHE A 286 10.21 11.51 -4.32
N VAL A 287 9.16 10.94 -4.92
CA VAL A 287 8.56 11.36 -6.19
C VAL A 287 7.11 11.79 -5.92
N PRO A 288 6.65 12.93 -6.45
CA PRO A 288 5.28 13.37 -6.27
C PRO A 288 4.28 12.48 -7.01
N ILE A 289 3.13 12.26 -6.37
CA ILE A 289 2.00 11.51 -6.92
C ILE A 289 0.67 12.19 -6.60
N THR A 290 -0.40 11.72 -7.27
CA THR A 290 -1.78 11.94 -6.84
C THR A 290 -2.45 10.60 -6.54
N TYR A 291 -3.28 10.55 -5.51
CA TYR A 291 -4.00 9.34 -5.16
C TYR A 291 -4.92 8.87 -6.29
N GLN A 292 -5.66 9.82 -6.86
CA GLN A 292 -6.61 9.55 -7.93
C GLN A 292 -5.97 8.78 -9.09
N LYS A 293 -4.82 9.25 -9.60
CA LYS A 293 -4.15 8.66 -10.75
C LYS A 293 -3.33 7.40 -10.38
N ASN A 294 -2.47 7.53 -9.37
CA ASN A 294 -1.44 6.51 -9.12
C ASN A 294 -1.99 5.28 -8.39
N TRP A 295 -3.15 5.38 -7.71
CA TRP A 295 -3.82 4.26 -7.05
C TRP A 295 -5.02 3.69 -7.83
N GLU A 296 -5.26 4.12 -9.07
CA GLU A 296 -6.36 3.62 -9.89
C GLU A 296 -6.31 2.09 -10.06
N VAL A 297 -5.13 1.55 -10.36
CA VAL A 297 -4.94 0.09 -10.50
C VAL A 297 -5.28 -0.66 -9.22
N VAL A 298 -4.93 -0.13 -8.06
CA VAL A 298 -5.23 -0.76 -6.76
C VAL A 298 -6.74 -0.72 -6.49
N ARG A 299 -7.41 0.40 -6.77
CA ARG A 299 -8.87 0.50 -6.63
C ARG A 299 -9.60 -0.46 -7.58
N LYS A 300 -9.08 -0.69 -8.79
CA LYS A 300 -9.62 -1.72 -9.71
C LYS A 300 -9.49 -3.14 -9.13
N VAL A 301 -8.34 -3.47 -8.53
CA VAL A 301 -8.15 -4.75 -7.83
C VAL A 301 -9.12 -4.87 -6.66
N ASP A 302 -9.26 -3.82 -5.85
CA ASP A 302 -10.18 -3.79 -4.71
C ASP A 302 -11.64 -3.98 -5.16
N THR A 303 -12.06 -3.34 -6.24
CA THR A 303 -13.38 -3.55 -6.85
C THR A 303 -13.58 -5.00 -7.31
N ALA A 304 -12.60 -5.58 -7.99
CA ALA A 304 -12.65 -6.98 -8.45
C ALA A 304 -12.73 -7.99 -7.29
N MET A 305 -12.18 -7.61 -6.12
CA MET A 305 -12.21 -8.39 -4.89
C MET A 305 -13.44 -8.12 -4.01
N ASN A 306 -14.34 -7.20 -4.42
CA ASN A 306 -15.47 -6.71 -3.62
C ASN A 306 -14.99 -6.17 -2.24
N VAL A 307 -13.81 -5.53 -2.20
CA VAL A 307 -13.32 -4.90 -0.98
C VAL A 307 -14.20 -3.72 -0.63
N SER A 308 -14.64 -3.67 0.62
CA SER A 308 -15.34 -2.51 1.17
C SER A 308 -14.39 -1.67 2.02
N TYR A 309 -14.42 -0.35 1.85
CA TYR A 309 -13.67 0.59 2.69
C TYR A 309 -14.50 1.01 3.91
N THR A 310 -15.25 0.08 4.49
CA THR A 310 -16.07 0.36 5.67
C THR A 310 -15.17 0.64 6.88
N CYS A 311 -15.39 1.79 7.49
CA CYS A 311 -14.69 2.23 8.69
C CYS A 311 -15.41 1.68 9.93
N LYS A 312 -14.81 0.72 10.61
CA LYS A 312 -15.36 0.11 11.83
C LYS A 312 -15.03 0.96 13.06
#